data_1116cba390fe14cfb8e0cb4526c7b2c3
#
_entry.id   1116cba390fe14cfb8e0cb4526c7b2c3
#
_cell.length_a   1.000
_cell.length_b   1.000
_cell.length_c   1.000
_cell.angle_alpha   90.00
_cell.angle_beta   90.00
_cell.angle_gamma   90.00
#
_symmetry.space_group_name_H-M   'P 1'
#
loop_
_entity.id
_entity.type
_entity.pdbx_description
1 polymer ?
#
loop_
_entity_poly.entity_id
_entity_poly.type
_entity_poly.pdbx_seq_one_letter_code
_entity_poly.pdbx_strand_id
1 'polypeptide(L)' 'MVVHSITKYIGGHSDVVMGAIMLNDKALYDRLFFTIKSIGSGASPFDCYLALRGSKTLHVRVERAMQNA' A
#
# COMPACT_ATOMS: atom_id res chain seq x y z
N MET A 1 -3.27 13.55 4.84
CA MET A 1 -2.73 12.18 5.01
C MET A 1 -3.80 11.16 4.64
N VAL A 2 -3.42 10.19 3.84
CA VAL A 2 -4.31 9.12 3.41
C VAL A 2 -3.68 7.78 3.79
N VAL A 3 -4.47 6.87 4.37
CA VAL A 3 -4.01 5.53 4.77
C VAL A 3 -4.82 4.51 3.99
N HIS A 4 -4.13 3.57 3.35
CA HIS A 4 -4.77 2.47 2.63
C HIS A 4 -4.23 1.11 3.06
N SER A 5 -5.10 0.12 3.02
CA SER A 5 -4.69 -1.28 3.16
C SER A 5 -4.31 -1.81 1.77
N ILE A 6 -3.03 -2.06 1.56
CA ILE A 6 -2.55 -2.70 0.33
C ILE A 6 -3.02 -4.15 0.27
N THR A 7 -3.26 -4.76 1.42
CA THR A 7 -3.77 -6.13 1.55
C THR A 7 -5.03 -6.38 0.72
N LYS A 8 -5.87 -5.36 0.55
CA LYS A 8 -7.18 -5.48 -0.10
C LYS A 8 -7.08 -5.15 -1.59
N TYR A 9 -7.66 -4.03 -2.03
CA TYR A 9 -7.77 -3.71 -3.45
C TYR A 9 -6.44 -3.44 -4.14
N ILE A 10 -5.52 -2.76 -3.47
CA ILE A 10 -4.25 -2.36 -4.11
C ILE A 10 -3.40 -3.59 -4.46
N GLY A 11 -3.23 -4.51 -3.53
CA GLY A 11 -2.55 -5.77 -3.81
C GLY A 11 -3.40 -6.70 -4.66
N GLY A 12 -4.63 -6.91 -4.25
CA GLY A 12 -5.68 -7.56 -5.03
C GLY A 12 -5.63 -9.08 -5.14
N HIS A 13 -4.67 -9.75 -4.50
CA HIS A 13 -4.44 -11.17 -4.70
C HIS A 13 -4.37 -11.98 -3.40
N SER A 14 -4.67 -11.37 -2.28
CA SER A 14 -4.66 -12.03 -0.95
C SER A 14 -3.31 -12.69 -0.62
N ASP A 15 -2.22 -12.15 -1.13
CA ASP A 15 -0.88 -12.72 -0.98
C ASP A 15 0.08 -11.82 -0.19
N VAL A 16 -0.39 -10.68 0.32
CA VAL A 16 0.43 -9.74 1.09
C VAL A 16 -0.42 -9.04 2.13
N VAL A 17 0.17 -8.81 3.30
CA VAL A 17 -0.42 -7.96 4.35
C VAL A 17 0.46 -6.73 4.46
N MET A 18 -0.07 -5.58 4.05
CA MET A 18 0.70 -4.35 3.97
C MET A 18 -0.21 -3.13 4.02
N GLY A 19 0.31 -2.03 4.55
CA GLY A 19 -0.36 -0.74 4.53
C GLY A 19 0.46 0.29 3.80
N ALA A 20 -0.19 1.37 3.40
CA ALA A 20 0.47 2.53 2.81
C ALA A 20 -0.05 3.81 3.44
N ILE A 21 0.84 4.74 3.68
CA ILE A 21 0.52 6.08 4.16
C ILE A 21 1.02 7.07 3.12
N MET A 22 0.11 7.90 2.62
CA MET A 22 0.42 8.90 1.60
C MET A 22 0.18 10.29 2.16
N LEU A 23 1.14 11.18 2.00
CA LEU A 23 1.05 12.54 2.51
C LEU A 23 1.97 13.47 1.73
N ASN A 24 1.68 14.78 1.81
CA ASN A 24 2.45 15.82 1.12
C ASN A 24 3.33 16.66 2.07
N ASP A 25 3.14 16.52 3.39
CA ASP A 25 3.88 17.27 4.39
C ASP A 25 5.23 16.61 4.65
N LYS A 26 6.32 17.30 4.27
CA LYS A 26 7.68 16.76 4.41
C LYS A 26 8.07 16.55 5.87
N ALA A 27 7.71 17.45 6.76
CA ALA A 27 8.03 17.30 8.19
C ALA A 27 7.34 16.10 8.79
N LEU A 28 6.06 15.89 8.48
CA LEU A 28 5.31 14.73 8.93
C LEU A 28 5.86 13.44 8.31
N TYR A 29 6.22 13.49 7.03
CA TYR A 29 6.85 12.36 6.34
C TYR A 29 8.12 11.92 7.07
N ASP A 30 9.00 12.85 7.40
CA ASP A 30 10.27 12.52 8.07
C ASP A 30 10.03 11.89 9.44
N ARG A 31 9.07 12.39 10.20
CA ARG A 31 8.71 11.83 11.51
C ARG A 31 8.16 10.42 11.39
N LEU A 32 7.26 10.17 10.45
CA LEU A 32 6.68 8.85 10.22
C LEU A 32 7.73 7.86 9.71
N PHE A 33 8.59 8.31 8.79
CA PHE A 33 9.67 7.47 8.27
C PHE A 33 10.62 7.03 9.38
N PHE A 34 11.00 7.96 10.26
CA PHE A 34 11.83 7.65 11.42
C PHE A 34 11.13 6.65 12.35
N THR A 35 9.84 6.83 12.60
CA THR A 35 9.06 5.92 13.45
C THR A 35 9.02 4.52 12.87
N ILE A 36 8.76 4.38 11.57
CA ILE A 36 8.71 3.09 10.89
C ILE A 36 10.05 2.36 11.01
N LYS A 37 11.15 3.08 10.80
CA LYS A 37 12.50 2.52 10.94
C LYS A 37 12.78 2.08 12.39
N SER A 38 12.40 2.91 13.35
CA SER A 38 12.69 2.67 14.76
C SER A 38 11.96 1.45 15.31
N ILE A 39 10.70 1.24 14.91
CA ILE A 39 9.92 0.10 15.38
C ILE A 39 10.04 -1.13 14.48
N GLY A 40 10.74 -1.02 13.35
CA GLY A 40 10.99 -2.15 12.45
C GLY A 40 9.77 -2.60 11.65
N SER A 41 8.82 -1.71 11.38
CA SER A 41 7.58 -2.07 10.68
C SER A 41 7.67 -1.85 9.15
N GLY A 42 8.89 -1.74 8.62
CA GLY A 42 9.07 -1.60 7.18
C GLY A 42 8.71 -2.88 6.43
N ALA A 43 8.14 -2.72 5.24
CA ALA A 43 7.76 -3.85 4.40
C ALA A 43 9.00 -4.55 3.83
N SER A 44 8.93 -5.88 3.67
CA SER A 44 10.01 -6.65 3.06
C SER A 44 10.09 -6.37 1.56
N PRO A 45 11.27 -6.55 0.94
CA PRO A 45 11.41 -6.41 -0.51
C PRO A 45 10.48 -7.32 -1.30
N PHE A 46 10.26 -8.55 -0.84
CA PHE A 46 9.36 -9.49 -1.51
C PHE A 46 7.91 -9.01 -1.47
N ASP A 47 7.47 -8.51 -0.31
CA ASP A 47 6.12 -7.97 -0.17
C ASP A 47 5.93 -6.72 -1.05
N CYS A 48 6.95 -5.87 -1.13
CA CYS A 48 6.94 -4.71 -2.03
C CYS A 48 6.83 -5.12 -3.50
N TYR A 49 7.50 -6.19 -3.90
CA TYR A 49 7.39 -6.74 -5.25
C TYR A 49 5.95 -7.18 -5.54
N LEU A 50 5.33 -7.91 -4.64
CA LEU A 50 3.95 -8.37 -4.80
C LEU A 50 2.97 -7.21 -4.87
N ALA A 51 3.16 -6.20 -4.01
CA ALA A 51 2.32 -5.01 -4.00
C ALA A 51 2.45 -4.23 -5.31
N LEU A 52 3.66 -4.04 -5.80
CA LEU A 52 3.92 -3.36 -7.06
C LEU A 52 3.27 -4.10 -8.23
N ARG A 53 3.42 -5.42 -8.27
CA ARG A 53 2.83 -6.25 -9.31
C ARG A 53 1.31 -6.13 -9.30
N GLY A 54 0.68 -6.22 -8.12
CA GLY A 54 -0.77 -6.09 -7.99
C GLY A 54 -1.29 -4.71 -8.37
N SER A 55 -0.54 -3.66 -8.07
CA SER A 55 -0.96 -2.28 -8.36
C SER A 55 -1.05 -1.99 -9.85
N LYS A 56 -0.34 -2.74 -10.70
CA LYS A 56 -0.33 -2.52 -12.16
C LYS A 56 -1.68 -2.78 -12.81
N THR A 57 -2.52 -3.61 -12.20
CA THR A 57 -3.86 -3.92 -12.70
C THR A 57 -4.97 -3.31 -11.86
N LEU A 58 -4.61 -2.44 -10.91
CA LEU A 58 -5.57 -1.89 -9.95
C LEU A 58 -6.75 -1.20 -10.65
N HIS A 59 -6.50 -0.35 -11.63
CA HIS A 59 -7.54 0.40 -12.30
C HIS A 59 -8.56 -0.52 -13.00
N VAL A 60 -8.09 -1.57 -13.67
CA VAL A 60 -8.96 -2.56 -14.33
C VAL A 60 -9.80 -3.31 -13.31
N ARG A 61 -9.20 -3.73 -12.22
CA ARG A 61 -9.89 -4.50 -11.18
C ARG A 61 -10.94 -3.66 -10.45
N VAL A 62 -10.62 -2.41 -10.12
CA VAL A 62 -11.57 -1.51 -9.46
C VAL A 62 -12.74 -1.18 -10.39
N GLU A 63 -12.46 -0.89 -11.66
CA GLU A 63 -13.50 -0.63 -12.65
C GLU A 63 -14.46 -1.83 -12.77
N ARG A 64 -13.92 -3.03 -12.87
CA ARG A 64 -14.73 -4.23 -12.95
C ARG A 64 -15.53 -4.48 -11.67
N ALA A 65 -14.93 -4.25 -10.51
CA ALA A 65 -15.63 -4.37 -9.24
C ALA A 65 -16.81 -3.39 -9.15
N MET A 66 -16.64 -2.17 -9.63
CA MET A 66 -17.71 -1.19 -9.69
C MET A 66 -18.85 -1.65 -10.60
N GLN A 67 -18.53 -2.20 -11.77
CA GLN A 67 -19.53 -2.72 -12.71
C GLN A 67 -20.28 -3.91 -12.12
N ASN A 68 -19.62 -4.75 -11.33
CA ASN A 68 -20.22 -5.92 -10.72
C ASN A 68 -21.06 -5.61 -9.48
N ALA A 69 -20.88 -4.44 -8.89
CA ALA A 69 -21.67 -3.98 -7.76
C ALA A 69 -23.02 -3.44 -8.24
#